data_c5e59fa9248862bb6924f1e42686eb2b
#
_entry.id   c5e59fa9248862bb6924f1e42686eb2b
#
_cell.length_a   1.000
_cell.length_b   1.000
_cell.length_c   1.000
_cell.angle_alpha   90.00
_cell.angle_beta   90.00
_cell.angle_gamma   90.00
#
_symmetry.space_group_name_H-M   'P 1'
#
loop_
_entity.id
_entity.type
_entity.pdbx_description
1 polymer ?
#
loop_
_entity_poly.entity_id
_entity_poly.type
_entity_poly.pdbx_seq_one_letter_code
_entity_poly.pdbx_strand_id
1 'polypeptide(L)'
;CGPFRGNLIVIAKPSAKLYTYRQLCDEIKTGLVGWNGGQGASAVHQASRVATDKIMDDAALQRMHVVVQGTGKRREHLSNMRRRGYKTSGHFVWIPDDLADQRVAQRKRNGGANIPTYFGSQIARELRSGPDSVSRQITDGLYDEFYLYDNSGDVPKLAARRLPDGSFEMLDNQVFNSFFSPTGAKF
;
A
#
# COMPACT_ATOMS: atom_id res chain seq x y z
N CYS A 1 -14.10 9.78 9.52
CA CYS A 1 -13.20 8.85 8.82
C CYS A 1 -13.33 9.14 7.33
N GLY A 2 -12.29 9.75 6.74
CA GLY A 2 -12.27 9.98 5.29
C GLY A 2 -12.10 8.66 4.50
N PRO A 3 -12.42 8.63 3.19
CA PRO A 3 -12.33 7.43 2.38
C PRO A 3 -10.88 6.89 2.38
N PHE A 4 -10.78 5.57 2.31
CA PHE A 4 -9.54 4.80 2.29
C PHE A 4 -8.53 5.40 1.30
N ARG A 5 -7.40 5.90 1.78
CA ARG A 5 -6.46 6.71 0.99
C ARG A 5 -5.14 5.98 0.77
N GLY A 6 -5.19 4.82 0.12
CA GLY A 6 -3.97 4.09 -0.25
C GLY A 6 -4.04 2.60 0.05
N ASN A 7 -3.00 1.89 -0.38
CA ASN A 7 -2.90 0.46 -0.13
C ASN A 7 -2.63 0.19 1.35
N LEU A 8 -3.26 -0.84 1.88
CA LEU A 8 -3.10 -1.29 3.25
C LEU A 8 -2.47 -2.67 3.25
N ILE A 9 -1.44 -2.85 4.04
CA ILE A 9 -0.83 -4.15 4.26
C ILE A 9 -1.02 -4.50 5.73
N VAL A 10 -1.69 -5.60 5.99
CA VAL A 10 -1.88 -6.14 7.34
C VAL A 10 -0.88 -7.27 7.54
N ILE A 11 -0.11 -7.19 8.59
CA ILE A 11 0.92 -8.16 8.94
C ILE A 11 0.56 -8.71 10.32
N ALA A 12 0.13 -9.97 10.38
CA ALA A 12 -0.35 -10.59 11.61
C ALA A 12 0.46 -11.83 11.99
N LYS A 13 0.63 -12.05 13.28
CA LYS A 13 1.23 -13.27 13.82
C LYS A 13 0.21 -14.03 14.66
N PRO A 14 -0.08 -15.32 14.36
CA PRO A 14 -1.13 -16.07 15.04
C PRO A 14 -0.99 -16.15 16.57
N SER A 15 0.24 -16.07 17.08
CA SER A 15 0.56 -16.15 18.53
C SER A 15 0.83 -14.79 19.19
N ALA A 16 0.56 -13.68 18.50
CA ALA A 16 0.86 -12.36 19.02
C ALA A 16 -0.22 -11.89 20.03
N LYS A 17 0.20 -11.19 21.09
CA LYS A 17 -0.72 -10.41 21.92
C LYS A 17 -1.38 -9.34 21.07
N LEU A 18 -2.64 -9.03 21.35
CA LEU A 18 -3.52 -8.16 20.53
C LEU A 18 -3.13 -6.67 20.68
N TYR A 19 -1.95 -6.31 20.22
CA TYR A 19 -1.56 -4.92 20.07
C TYR A 19 -1.49 -4.60 18.57
N THR A 20 -2.44 -3.82 18.07
CA THR A 20 -2.44 -3.35 16.69
C THR A 20 -1.63 -2.06 16.62
N TYR A 21 -0.51 -2.10 15.94
CA TYR A 21 0.26 -0.90 15.62
C TYR A 21 -0.14 -0.41 14.24
N ARG A 22 -0.79 0.76 14.18
CA ARG A 22 -1.09 1.45 12.92
C ARG A 22 -0.06 2.54 12.71
N GLN A 23 0.65 2.44 11.60
CA GLN A 23 1.66 3.40 11.23
C GLN A 23 1.33 4.09 9.92
N LEU A 24 1.34 5.41 9.94
CA LEU A 24 1.28 6.26 8.76
C LEU A 24 2.61 6.99 8.62
N CYS A 25 3.31 6.75 7.51
CA CYS A 25 4.56 7.46 7.18
C CYS A 25 4.37 8.99 7.25
N ASP A 26 3.17 9.45 6.90
CA ASP A 26 2.84 10.88 6.92
C ASP A 26 2.66 11.42 8.36
N GLU A 27 2.21 10.60 9.31
CA GLU A 27 2.14 11.01 10.73
C GLU A 27 3.53 11.17 11.34
N ILE A 28 4.47 10.29 10.99
CA ILE A 28 5.86 10.40 11.43
C ILE A 28 6.49 11.71 10.94
N LYS A 29 6.19 12.12 9.70
CA LYS A 29 6.73 13.37 9.14
C LYS A 29 6.41 14.57 10.00
N THR A 30 5.23 14.62 10.63
CA THR A 30 4.80 15.77 11.45
C THR A 30 5.67 15.99 12.68
N GLY A 31 6.33 14.94 13.18
CA GLY A 31 7.25 15.00 14.32
C GLY A 31 8.71 15.21 13.95
N LEU A 32 9.07 15.25 12.66
CA LEU A 32 10.45 15.37 12.23
C LEU A 32 10.92 16.83 12.13
N VAL A 33 12.16 17.07 12.51
CA VAL A 33 12.83 18.36 12.29
C VAL A 33 12.89 18.64 10.79
N GLY A 34 12.47 19.83 10.38
CA GLY A 34 12.38 20.21 8.96
C GLY A 34 10.98 20.02 8.36
N TRP A 35 10.01 19.49 9.12
CA TRP A 35 8.61 19.51 8.70
C TRP A 35 8.05 20.92 8.81
N ASN A 36 7.48 21.41 7.71
CA ASN A 36 6.79 22.70 7.63
C ASN A 36 5.42 22.58 6.94
N GLY A 37 4.66 21.56 7.33
CA GLY A 37 3.41 21.19 6.68
C GLY A 37 3.64 20.45 5.36
N GLY A 38 2.60 20.37 4.52
CA GLY A 38 2.65 19.64 3.25
C GLY A 38 3.77 20.07 2.31
N GLN A 39 4.25 21.32 2.40
CA GLN A 39 5.36 21.84 1.59
C GLN A 39 6.70 21.16 1.90
N GLY A 40 6.95 20.79 3.15
CA GLY A 40 8.16 20.12 3.60
C GLY A 40 8.15 18.59 3.47
N ALA A 41 7.09 18.01 2.93
CA ALA A 41 6.91 16.56 2.91
C ALA A 41 8.06 15.81 2.21
N SER A 42 8.63 16.37 1.15
CA SER A 42 9.78 15.78 0.44
C SER A 42 11.08 15.85 1.23
N ALA A 43 11.32 16.94 1.96
CA ALA A 43 12.54 17.14 2.74
C ALA A 43 12.71 16.10 3.86
N VAL A 44 11.60 15.69 4.49
CA VAL A 44 11.61 14.72 5.60
C VAL A 44 11.25 13.29 5.15
N HIS A 45 11.07 13.05 3.84
CA HIS A 45 10.58 11.76 3.34
C HIS A 45 11.53 10.60 3.68
N GLN A 46 12.82 10.78 3.48
CA GLN A 46 13.81 9.73 3.76
C GLN A 46 13.89 9.42 5.27
N ALA A 47 13.90 10.46 6.10
CA ALA A 47 13.93 10.27 7.56
C ALA A 47 12.67 9.56 8.07
N SER A 48 11.48 9.93 7.54
CA SER A 48 10.23 9.25 7.90
C SER A 48 10.23 7.77 7.46
N ARG A 49 10.84 7.47 6.31
CA ARG A 49 10.98 6.09 5.83
C ARG A 49 11.85 5.26 6.78
N VAL A 50 13.04 5.75 7.13
CA VAL A 50 13.95 5.07 8.07
C VAL A 50 13.27 4.83 9.42
N ALA A 51 12.59 5.84 9.95
CA ALA A 51 11.83 5.70 11.20
C ALA A 51 10.71 4.65 11.10
N THR A 52 9.98 4.64 9.96
CA THR A 52 8.96 3.62 9.69
C THR A 52 9.55 2.22 9.70
N ASP A 53 10.67 2.03 9.02
CA ASP A 53 11.32 0.73 8.90
C ASP A 53 11.79 0.22 10.27
N LYS A 54 12.38 1.10 11.08
CA LYS A 54 12.78 0.77 12.45
C LYS A 54 11.60 0.39 13.34
N ILE A 55 10.50 1.12 13.28
CA ILE A 55 9.31 0.81 14.07
C ILE A 55 8.72 -0.54 13.65
N MET A 56 8.71 -0.86 12.36
CA MET A 56 8.26 -2.17 11.89
C MET A 56 9.15 -3.31 12.41
N ASP A 57 10.46 -3.11 12.43
CA ASP A 57 11.39 -4.09 12.99
C ASP A 57 11.21 -4.27 14.50
N ASP A 58 11.07 -3.18 15.24
CA ASP A 58 10.82 -3.20 16.69
C ASP A 58 9.47 -3.89 17.01
N ALA A 59 8.42 -3.59 16.25
CA ALA A 59 7.12 -4.26 16.38
C ALA A 59 7.23 -5.77 16.10
N ALA A 60 8.02 -6.16 15.11
CA ALA A 60 8.26 -7.56 14.81
C ALA A 60 9.03 -8.30 15.93
N LEU A 61 10.02 -7.65 16.54
CA LEU A 61 10.75 -8.19 17.69
C LEU A 61 9.81 -8.40 18.90
N GLN A 62 8.88 -7.48 19.11
CA GLN A 62 7.87 -7.54 20.16
C GLN A 62 6.67 -8.45 19.83
N ARG A 63 6.68 -9.10 18.66
CA ARG A 63 5.60 -9.97 18.16
C ARG A 63 4.24 -9.25 18.05
N MET A 64 4.24 -7.99 17.67
CA MET A 64 3.02 -7.18 17.51
C MET A 64 2.40 -7.39 16.12
N HIS A 65 1.08 -7.23 16.00
CA HIS A 65 0.44 -7.05 14.70
C HIS A 65 0.79 -5.69 14.14
N VAL A 66 1.06 -5.63 12.83
CA VAL A 66 1.44 -4.38 12.17
C VAL A 66 0.48 -4.10 11.02
N VAL A 67 -0.08 -2.90 10.98
CA VAL A 67 -0.86 -2.39 9.86
C VAL A 67 -0.09 -1.25 9.23
N VAL A 68 0.26 -1.39 7.96
CA VAL A 68 1.05 -0.39 7.23
C VAL A 68 0.24 0.17 6.09
N GLN A 69 0.04 1.48 6.08
CA GLN A 69 -0.52 2.20 4.95
C GLN A 69 0.60 2.82 4.11
N GLY A 70 0.53 2.68 2.79
CA GLY A 70 1.55 3.23 1.91
C GLY A 70 1.31 2.89 0.44
N THR A 71 2.37 2.98 -0.36
CA THR A 71 2.31 2.68 -1.79
C THR A 71 2.29 1.18 -2.13
N GLY A 72 2.52 0.30 -1.16
CA GLY A 72 2.61 -1.15 -1.39
C GLY A 72 3.99 -1.65 -1.85
N LYS A 73 4.98 -0.78 -2.00
CA LYS A 73 6.35 -1.12 -2.42
C LYS A 73 7.23 -1.48 -1.21
N ARG A 74 6.92 -2.58 -0.52
CA ARG A 74 7.65 -2.99 0.68
C ARG A 74 8.05 -4.47 0.65
N ARG A 75 8.47 -4.93 -0.52
CA ARG A 75 8.84 -6.32 -0.78
C ARG A 75 9.80 -6.89 0.26
N GLU A 76 10.90 -6.19 0.53
CA GLU A 76 11.92 -6.64 1.47
C GLU A 76 11.36 -6.80 2.89
N HIS A 77 10.60 -5.80 3.37
CA HIS A 77 9.97 -5.87 4.69
C HIS A 77 8.97 -7.01 4.79
N LEU A 78 8.13 -7.22 3.78
CA LEU A 78 7.20 -8.34 3.74
C LEU A 78 7.94 -9.68 3.79
N SER A 79 9.01 -9.84 3.00
CA SER A 79 9.85 -11.03 3.01
C SER A 79 10.46 -11.27 4.40
N ASN A 80 10.98 -10.23 5.06
CA ASN A 80 11.52 -10.32 6.40
C ASN A 80 10.47 -10.74 7.43
N MET A 81 9.27 -10.15 7.36
CA MET A 81 8.17 -10.50 8.26
C MET A 81 7.71 -11.95 8.08
N ARG A 82 7.60 -12.41 6.82
CA ARG A 82 7.24 -13.80 6.53
C ARG A 82 8.29 -14.79 7.06
N ARG A 83 9.58 -14.51 6.90
CA ARG A 83 10.65 -15.34 7.49
C ARG A 83 10.57 -15.42 9.01
N ARG A 84 10.00 -14.42 9.67
CA ARG A 84 9.73 -14.42 11.11
C ARG A 84 8.39 -15.08 11.48
N GLY A 85 7.70 -15.71 10.52
CA GLY A 85 6.44 -16.46 10.73
C GLY A 85 5.20 -15.58 10.81
N TYR A 86 5.23 -14.37 10.25
CA TYR A 86 4.04 -13.53 10.10
C TYR A 86 3.21 -13.96 8.88
N LYS A 87 1.89 -13.93 9.02
CA LYS A 87 0.96 -13.92 7.90
C LYS A 87 0.76 -12.49 7.40
N THR A 88 0.60 -12.35 6.11
CA THR A 88 0.49 -11.05 5.45
C THR A 88 -0.77 -10.97 4.61
N SER A 89 -1.55 -9.90 4.79
CA SER A 89 -2.72 -9.59 3.99
C SER A 89 -2.51 -8.27 3.26
N GLY A 90 -2.63 -8.27 1.94
CA GLY A 90 -2.50 -7.10 1.09
C GLY A 90 -3.86 -6.57 0.66
N HIS A 91 -4.14 -5.30 0.93
CA HIS A 91 -5.34 -4.60 0.50
C HIS A 91 -4.93 -3.49 -0.46
N PHE A 92 -5.20 -3.66 -1.74
CA PHE A 92 -4.80 -2.74 -2.80
C PHE A 92 -5.99 -1.99 -3.36
N VAL A 93 -5.77 -0.74 -3.69
CA VAL A 93 -6.80 0.16 -4.21
C VAL A 93 -6.42 0.54 -5.63
N TRP A 94 -7.30 0.24 -6.57
CA TRP A 94 -7.17 0.65 -7.96
C TRP A 94 -8.04 1.87 -8.23
N ILE A 95 -7.52 2.78 -9.03
CA ILE A 95 -8.25 3.88 -9.67
C ILE A 95 -7.68 4.11 -11.06
N PRO A 96 -8.45 4.64 -12.04
CA PRO A 96 -7.92 5.09 -13.32
C PRO A 96 -6.78 6.10 -13.15
N ASP A 97 -5.78 6.06 -14.03
CA ASP A 97 -4.56 6.88 -13.93
C ASP A 97 -4.86 8.38 -13.93
N ASP A 98 -5.78 8.82 -14.80
CA ASP A 98 -6.24 10.20 -14.89
C ASP A 98 -6.93 10.67 -13.60
N LEU A 99 -7.78 9.84 -13.03
CA LEU A 99 -8.45 10.12 -11.75
C LEU A 99 -7.44 10.15 -10.59
N ALA A 100 -6.39 9.32 -10.64
CA ALA A 100 -5.31 9.35 -9.65
C ALA A 100 -4.61 10.71 -9.65
N ASP A 101 -4.24 11.20 -10.83
CA ASP A 101 -3.56 12.49 -11.00
C ASP A 101 -4.47 13.67 -10.65
N GLN A 102 -5.76 13.62 -11.04
CA GLN A 102 -6.75 14.62 -10.62
C GLN A 102 -6.88 14.71 -9.10
N ARG A 103 -6.95 13.57 -8.39
CA ARG A 103 -7.02 13.53 -6.93
C ARG A 103 -5.76 14.07 -6.26
N VAL A 104 -4.58 13.84 -6.84
CA VAL A 104 -3.31 14.44 -6.38
C VAL A 104 -3.35 15.95 -6.55
N ALA A 105 -3.76 16.45 -7.72
CA ALA A 105 -3.87 17.87 -7.99
C ALA A 105 -4.88 18.57 -7.07
N GLN A 106 -6.04 17.95 -6.82
CA GLN A 106 -7.05 18.47 -5.91
C GLN A 106 -6.53 18.53 -4.46
N ARG A 107 -5.83 17.48 -4.01
CA ARG A 107 -5.22 17.45 -2.67
C ARG A 107 -4.21 18.58 -2.49
N LYS A 108 -3.38 18.85 -3.50
CA LYS A 108 -2.43 19.95 -3.48
C LYS A 108 -3.12 21.30 -3.37
N ARG A 109 -4.19 21.55 -4.14
CA ARG A 109 -5.00 22.76 -4.04
C ARG A 109 -5.62 22.99 -2.65
N ASN A 110 -5.97 21.90 -1.97
CA ASN A 110 -6.56 21.91 -0.64
C ASN A 110 -5.51 21.94 0.50
N GLY A 111 -4.27 22.38 0.22
CA GLY A 111 -3.22 22.50 1.24
C GLY A 111 -2.57 21.18 1.66
N GLY A 112 -2.78 20.08 0.91
CA GLY A 112 -2.12 18.81 1.15
C GLY A 112 -0.66 18.78 0.70
N ALA A 113 -0.06 17.58 0.75
CA ALA A 113 1.35 17.39 0.40
C ALA A 113 1.70 17.92 -0.99
N ASN A 114 2.80 18.66 -1.08
CA ASN A 114 3.33 19.15 -2.36
C ASN A 114 4.08 18.03 -3.08
N ILE A 115 3.35 17.25 -3.87
CA ILE A 115 3.89 16.18 -4.71
C ILE A 115 3.54 16.49 -6.18
N PRO A 116 4.34 15.98 -7.14
CA PRO A 116 4.01 16.13 -8.56
C PRO A 116 2.64 15.55 -8.90
N THR A 117 1.88 16.20 -9.78
CA THR A 117 0.51 15.77 -10.13
C THR A 117 0.47 14.39 -10.79
N TYR A 118 1.50 14.03 -11.56
CA TYR A 118 1.65 12.72 -12.21
C TYR A 118 2.08 11.59 -11.24
N PHE A 119 2.29 11.89 -9.97
CA PHE A 119 2.79 10.91 -9.00
C PHE A 119 1.81 9.76 -8.78
N GLY A 120 0.50 10.03 -8.84
CA GLY A 120 -0.55 9.02 -8.67
C GLY A 120 -0.46 7.95 -9.76
N SER A 121 -0.46 8.36 -11.02
CA SER A 121 -0.35 7.45 -12.17
C SER A 121 1.01 6.76 -12.26
N GLN A 122 2.09 7.45 -11.87
CA GLN A 122 3.42 6.84 -11.80
C GLN A 122 3.44 5.67 -10.83
N ILE A 123 3.00 5.86 -9.59
CA ILE A 123 2.95 4.78 -8.58
C ILE A 123 2.03 3.64 -9.04
N ALA A 124 0.88 3.97 -9.61
CA ALA A 124 -0.04 2.96 -10.12
C ALA A 124 0.62 2.08 -11.19
N ARG A 125 1.36 2.68 -12.14
CA ARG A 125 2.12 1.93 -13.17
C ARG A 125 3.22 1.06 -12.57
N GLU A 126 3.99 1.58 -11.63
CA GLU A 126 5.05 0.83 -10.97
C GLU A 126 4.52 -0.38 -10.18
N LEU A 127 3.35 -0.25 -9.56
CA LEU A 127 2.68 -1.36 -8.87
C LEU A 127 2.16 -2.43 -9.84
N ARG A 128 1.78 -2.02 -11.06
CA ARG A 128 1.29 -2.95 -12.10
C ARG A 128 2.41 -3.69 -12.83
N SER A 129 3.51 -3.02 -13.16
CA SER A 129 4.52 -3.56 -14.08
C SER A 129 5.98 -3.44 -13.65
N GLY A 130 6.26 -2.76 -12.54
CA GLY A 130 7.63 -2.56 -12.04
C GLY A 130 8.25 -3.81 -11.39
N PRO A 131 9.53 -3.75 -11.01
CA PRO A 131 10.23 -4.85 -10.33
C PRO A 131 9.57 -5.22 -9.00
N ASP A 132 8.93 -4.26 -8.34
CA ASP A 132 8.15 -4.44 -7.12
C ASP A 132 6.64 -4.52 -7.40
N SER A 133 6.25 -4.92 -8.61
CA SER A 133 4.84 -5.04 -8.97
C SER A 133 4.10 -6.01 -8.05
N VAL A 134 2.81 -5.75 -7.87
CA VAL A 134 1.95 -6.57 -7.00
C VAL A 134 1.88 -8.01 -7.52
N SER A 135 1.85 -8.20 -8.84
CA SER A 135 1.89 -9.53 -9.45
C SER A 135 3.12 -10.32 -9.01
N ARG A 136 4.30 -9.70 -9.05
CA ARG A 136 5.54 -10.35 -8.56
C ARG A 136 5.48 -10.64 -7.07
N GLN A 137 4.99 -9.71 -6.27
CA GLN A 137 4.85 -9.91 -4.83
C GLN A 137 3.92 -11.09 -4.52
N ILE A 138 2.84 -11.28 -5.30
CA ILE A 138 1.92 -12.42 -5.16
C ILE A 138 2.61 -13.72 -5.60
N THR A 139 3.29 -13.72 -6.77
CA THR A 139 4.02 -14.90 -7.28
C THR A 139 5.12 -15.36 -6.32
N ASP A 140 5.80 -14.41 -5.67
CA ASP A 140 6.82 -14.72 -4.66
C ASP A 140 6.23 -15.10 -3.30
N GLY A 141 4.91 -15.26 -3.21
CA GLY A 141 4.23 -15.70 -2.00
C GLY A 141 4.30 -14.69 -0.85
N LEU A 142 4.44 -13.40 -1.14
CA LEU A 142 4.55 -12.37 -0.08
C LEU A 142 3.21 -12.05 0.59
N TYR A 143 2.09 -12.50 0.01
CA TYR A 143 0.76 -12.34 0.61
C TYR A 143 0.10 -13.71 0.80
N ASP A 144 -0.37 -13.98 2.01
CA ASP A 144 -1.25 -15.11 2.32
C ASP A 144 -2.68 -14.80 1.86
N GLU A 145 -3.08 -13.54 2.01
CA GLU A 145 -4.36 -13.01 1.56
C GLU A 145 -4.14 -11.77 0.70
N PHE A 146 -4.98 -11.60 -0.31
CA PHE A 146 -4.91 -10.43 -1.19
C PHE A 146 -6.32 -9.96 -1.56
N TYR A 147 -6.52 -8.65 -1.51
CA TYR A 147 -7.77 -7.97 -1.85
C TYR A 147 -7.49 -6.78 -2.76
N LEU A 148 -8.23 -6.68 -3.86
CA LEU A 148 -8.21 -5.55 -4.78
C LEU A 148 -9.55 -4.82 -4.70
N TYR A 149 -9.49 -3.52 -4.52
CA TYR A 149 -10.68 -2.65 -4.46
C TYR A 149 -10.68 -1.67 -5.62
N ASP A 150 -11.82 -1.50 -6.27
CA ASP A 150 -12.11 -0.34 -7.10
C ASP A 150 -12.45 0.85 -6.21
N ASN A 151 -11.70 1.93 -6.35
CA ASN A 151 -11.92 3.19 -5.64
C ASN A 151 -12.15 4.36 -6.62
N SER A 152 -12.71 4.08 -7.79
CA SER A 152 -13.06 5.11 -8.79
C SER A 152 -14.26 5.94 -8.35
N GLY A 153 -15.19 5.33 -7.59
CA GLY A 153 -16.37 5.98 -7.03
C GLY A 153 -16.14 6.59 -5.63
N ASP A 154 -17.25 6.92 -4.97
CA ASP A 154 -17.25 7.51 -3.63
C ASP A 154 -16.91 6.50 -2.52
N VAL A 155 -17.29 5.24 -2.73
CA VAL A 155 -17.05 4.14 -1.78
C VAL A 155 -16.24 3.05 -2.48
N PRO A 156 -15.12 2.59 -1.90
CA PRO A 156 -14.36 1.48 -2.44
C PRO A 156 -15.21 0.20 -2.49
N LYS A 157 -15.17 -0.51 -3.64
CA LYS A 157 -15.85 -1.80 -3.85
C LYS A 157 -14.82 -2.88 -4.05
N LEU A 158 -15.04 -4.05 -3.44
CA LEU A 158 -14.19 -5.21 -3.67
C LEU A 158 -14.31 -5.65 -5.14
N ALA A 159 -13.19 -5.67 -5.85
CA ALA A 159 -13.11 -6.05 -7.25
C ALA A 159 -12.53 -7.46 -7.45
N ALA A 160 -11.60 -7.88 -6.59
CA ALA A 160 -11.06 -9.24 -6.60
C ALA A 160 -10.46 -9.61 -5.24
N ARG A 161 -10.38 -10.93 -4.98
CA ARG A 161 -9.62 -11.47 -3.86
C ARG A 161 -8.93 -12.77 -4.24
N ARG A 162 -7.79 -13.04 -3.60
CA ARG A 162 -7.10 -14.33 -3.73
C ARG A 162 -7.73 -15.33 -2.79
N LEU A 163 -8.04 -16.52 -3.31
CA LEU A 163 -8.57 -17.64 -2.54
C LEU A 163 -7.45 -18.46 -1.89
N PRO A 164 -7.76 -19.31 -0.89
CA PRO A 164 -6.76 -20.13 -0.21
C PRO A 164 -5.99 -21.12 -1.13
N ASP A 165 -6.60 -21.53 -2.24
CA ASP A 165 -5.99 -22.39 -3.26
C ASP A 165 -5.03 -21.64 -4.20
N GLY A 166 -4.91 -20.32 -4.02
CA GLY A 166 -4.08 -19.44 -4.82
C GLY A 166 -4.76 -18.86 -6.07
N SER A 167 -5.95 -19.33 -6.43
CA SER A 167 -6.76 -18.75 -7.51
C SER A 167 -7.33 -17.39 -7.12
N PHE A 168 -7.91 -16.68 -8.10
CA PHE A 168 -8.58 -15.41 -7.87
C PHE A 168 -10.09 -15.52 -8.08
N GLU A 169 -10.85 -15.02 -7.12
CA GLU A 169 -12.24 -14.68 -7.32
C GLU A 169 -12.32 -13.25 -7.86
N MET A 170 -12.79 -13.11 -9.09
CA MET A 170 -12.92 -11.84 -9.79
C MET A 170 -14.38 -11.38 -9.74
N LEU A 171 -14.62 -10.30 -9.00
CA LEU A 171 -15.95 -9.68 -8.89
C LEU A 171 -16.13 -8.56 -9.92
N ASP A 172 -15.04 -7.97 -10.38
CA ASP A 172 -14.97 -7.01 -11.47
C ASP A 172 -13.76 -7.33 -12.38
N ASN A 173 -14.06 -7.97 -13.51
CA ASN A 173 -13.05 -8.38 -14.48
C ASN A 173 -12.34 -7.19 -15.14
N GLN A 174 -13.02 -6.05 -15.32
CA GLN A 174 -12.42 -4.88 -15.94
C GLN A 174 -11.35 -4.28 -15.01
N VAL A 175 -11.67 -4.10 -13.74
CA VAL A 175 -10.74 -3.60 -12.73
C VAL A 175 -9.57 -4.57 -12.54
N PHE A 176 -9.86 -5.88 -12.44
CA PHE A 176 -8.82 -6.90 -12.31
C PHE A 176 -7.82 -6.86 -13.48
N ASN A 177 -8.32 -6.88 -14.71
CA ASN A 177 -7.49 -6.83 -15.90
C ASN A 177 -6.71 -5.50 -16.02
N SER A 178 -7.33 -4.38 -15.69
CA SER A 178 -6.66 -3.07 -15.68
C SER A 178 -5.53 -3.00 -14.65
N PHE A 179 -5.65 -3.73 -13.55
CA PHE A 179 -4.63 -3.78 -12.50
C PHE A 179 -3.50 -4.75 -12.82
N PHE A 180 -3.81 -5.98 -13.25
CA PHE A 180 -2.83 -7.05 -13.41
C PHE A 180 -2.29 -7.21 -14.84
N SER A 181 -3.04 -6.82 -15.86
CA SER A 181 -2.70 -7.06 -17.27
C SER A 181 -2.71 -5.78 -18.12
N PRO A 182 -2.05 -4.69 -17.71
CA PRO A 182 -2.03 -3.45 -18.51
C PRO A 182 -1.38 -3.66 -19.88
N THR A 183 -0.68 -4.78 -20.10
CA THR A 183 0.01 -5.14 -21.36
C THR A 183 -0.42 -6.49 -21.93
N GLY A 184 -1.56 -7.05 -21.46
CA GLY A 184 -2.08 -8.31 -22.01
C GLY A 184 -1.38 -9.59 -21.51
N ALA A 185 -0.58 -9.52 -20.45
CA ALA A 185 -0.05 -10.71 -19.82
C ALA A 185 -1.20 -11.55 -19.23
N LYS A 186 -1.31 -12.82 -19.63
CA LYS A 186 -2.26 -13.77 -19.05
C LYS A 186 -1.61 -14.39 -17.80
N PHE A 187 -2.33 -14.43 -16.70
CA PHE A 187 -2.01 -15.22 -15.51
C PHE A 187 -2.50 -16.64 -15.69
#